data_f13a3cd14e2ea869f3208d2fabeb4071
#
_entry.id   f13a3cd14e2ea869f3208d2fabeb4071
#
_cell.length_a   1.000
_cell.length_b   1.000
_cell.length_c   1.000
_cell.angle_alpha   90.00
_cell.angle_beta   90.00
_cell.angle_gamma   90.00
#
_symmetry.space_group_name_H-M   'P 1'
#
loop_
_entity.id
_entity.type
_entity.pdbx_description
1 polymer ?
#
loop_
_entity_poly.entity_id
_entity_poly.type
_entity_poly.pdbx_seq_one_letter_code
_entity_poly.pdbx_strand_id
1 'polypeptide(L)'
;IIASCDKDRIGQFHEGAYKVITEKLDEYYIDDNRQTETAKKGLNLPLELDGEIVGVVGITGSYDEVINQGRLLKKMTEILLSEQRRSYHQLMDKRIKNAFMEEWLIRTGYVNDKELEERGSALKIDINRPRRIMIASVDELDVYKETQEGQSKIQKMENRIDEFLKRKEDAIHFRNAMRQVMLVDRTATSEMIKLAKEIENYVYDKENMHLNIGIDGGDCNMHHAYLQAHRAWRTASDEKEQVVCYENLNLELLLGCVPAETKEEFMEKIFKGCSREERSDYIALLNLYFKSEGSIQKTADAMFIHKNTLQYRLNKLKELTGYDVRKPGESASLYIAMRVAYDLDN
;
A
#
# COMPACT_ATOMS: atom_id res chain seq x y z
N ILE A 1 -18.65 36.53 -6.88
CA ILE A 1 -17.20 36.66 -6.62
C ILE A 1 -16.80 35.55 -5.65
N ILE A 2 -15.84 34.70 -6.03
CA ILE A 2 -15.36 33.57 -5.22
C ILE A 2 -14.19 34.01 -4.33
N ALA A 3 -13.33 34.88 -4.85
CA ALA A 3 -12.18 35.41 -4.13
C ALA A 3 -11.96 36.88 -4.50
N SER A 4 -11.52 37.69 -3.56
CA SER A 4 -11.21 39.10 -3.76
C SER A 4 -10.21 39.58 -2.70
N CYS A 5 -9.35 40.55 -3.05
CA CYS A 5 -8.55 41.29 -2.09
C CYS A 5 -9.43 42.13 -1.12
N ASP A 6 -10.61 42.55 -1.60
CA ASP A 6 -11.66 43.17 -0.82
C ASP A 6 -12.63 42.10 -0.34
N LYS A 7 -12.54 41.72 0.93
CA LYS A 7 -13.31 40.60 1.54
C LYS A 7 -14.83 40.82 1.49
N ASP A 8 -15.27 42.09 1.55
CA ASP A 8 -16.70 42.43 1.56
C ASP A 8 -17.38 42.13 0.22
N ARG A 9 -16.59 41.93 -0.84
CA ARG A 9 -17.07 41.60 -2.18
C ARG A 9 -17.26 40.09 -2.40
N ILE A 10 -16.76 39.25 -1.52
CA ILE A 10 -16.91 37.81 -1.66
C ILE A 10 -18.40 37.42 -1.52
N GLY A 11 -18.89 36.60 -2.43
CA GLY A 11 -20.30 36.23 -2.51
C GLY A 11 -21.18 37.21 -3.31
N GLN A 12 -20.69 38.42 -3.61
CA GLN A 12 -21.46 39.39 -4.39
C GLN A 12 -21.46 39.09 -5.91
N PHE A 13 -22.48 39.59 -6.60
CA PHE A 13 -22.56 39.57 -8.05
C PHE A 13 -21.52 40.52 -8.65
N HIS A 14 -20.95 40.15 -9.81
CA HIS A 14 -19.96 40.98 -10.53
C HIS A 14 -20.45 41.17 -11.98
N GLU A 15 -20.98 42.32 -12.29
CA GLU A 15 -21.57 42.66 -13.59
C GLU A 15 -20.57 42.49 -14.75
N GLY A 16 -19.33 42.93 -14.60
CA GLY A 16 -18.28 42.80 -15.63
C GLY A 16 -17.96 41.32 -15.94
N ALA A 17 -17.91 40.46 -14.91
CA ALA A 17 -17.67 39.04 -15.09
C ALA A 17 -18.89 38.36 -15.77
N TYR A 18 -20.11 38.73 -15.37
CA TYR A 18 -21.33 38.23 -16.00
C TYR A 18 -21.37 38.55 -17.49
N LYS A 19 -21.01 39.79 -17.89
CA LYS A 19 -20.94 40.23 -19.28
C LYS A 19 -19.90 39.44 -20.08
N VAL A 20 -18.71 39.24 -19.55
CA VAL A 20 -17.70 38.38 -20.18
C VAL A 20 -18.19 36.99 -20.47
N ILE A 21 -18.93 36.37 -19.54
CA ILE A 21 -19.42 34.98 -19.67
C ILE A 21 -20.58 34.94 -20.69
N THR A 22 -21.56 35.86 -20.60
CA THR A 22 -22.78 35.81 -21.42
C THR A 22 -22.53 36.22 -22.86
N GLU A 23 -21.64 37.20 -23.09
CA GLU A 23 -21.33 37.71 -24.44
C GLU A 23 -20.08 37.01 -25.03
N LYS A 24 -19.45 36.11 -24.27
CA LYS A 24 -18.19 35.40 -24.65
C LYS A 24 -17.09 36.33 -25.13
N LEU A 25 -16.84 37.37 -24.34
CA LEU A 25 -15.82 38.38 -24.67
C LEU A 25 -14.42 37.87 -24.29
N ASP A 26 -13.44 38.14 -25.16
CA ASP A 26 -12.00 37.86 -24.88
C ASP A 26 -11.46 38.70 -23.75
N GLU A 27 -11.99 39.92 -23.60
CA GLU A 27 -11.68 40.87 -22.51
C GLU A 27 -12.82 41.88 -22.36
N TYR A 28 -13.02 42.40 -21.15
CA TYR A 28 -13.97 43.46 -20.89
C TYR A 28 -13.35 44.49 -19.91
N TYR A 29 -13.10 45.69 -20.39
CA TYR A 29 -12.60 46.79 -19.59
C TYR A 29 -13.74 47.72 -19.15
N ILE A 30 -13.79 48.04 -17.85
CA ILE A 30 -14.73 48.98 -17.25
C ILE A 30 -13.97 50.28 -17.00
N ASP A 31 -14.33 51.33 -17.71
CA ASP A 31 -13.76 52.67 -17.54
C ASP A 31 -14.47 53.48 -16.44
N ASP A 32 -14.02 54.68 -16.18
CA ASP A 32 -14.56 55.54 -15.13
C ASP A 32 -16.06 55.86 -15.33
N ASN A 33 -16.55 55.87 -16.59
CA ASN A 33 -17.95 56.18 -16.92
C ASN A 33 -18.91 55.00 -16.80
N ARG A 34 -18.35 53.80 -16.72
CA ARG A 34 -19.10 52.53 -16.64
C ARG A 34 -19.04 51.82 -15.28
N GLN A 35 -18.48 52.50 -14.29
CA GLN A 35 -18.44 51.98 -12.93
C GLN A 35 -19.83 51.91 -12.33
N THR A 36 -20.08 50.83 -11.58
CA THR A 36 -21.29 50.60 -10.78
C THR A 36 -20.91 50.25 -9.35
N GLU A 37 -21.87 50.11 -8.45
CA GLU A 37 -21.62 49.66 -7.09
C GLU A 37 -20.95 48.24 -7.08
N THR A 38 -21.26 47.42 -8.06
CA THR A 38 -20.77 46.01 -8.16
C THR A 38 -19.60 45.85 -9.14
N ALA A 39 -19.30 46.86 -9.98
CA ALA A 39 -18.27 46.81 -11.00
C ALA A 39 -17.37 48.01 -10.93
N LYS A 40 -16.13 47.85 -10.42
CA LYS A 40 -15.07 48.87 -10.32
C LYS A 40 -14.29 48.96 -11.63
N LYS A 41 -13.68 50.13 -11.89
CA LYS A 41 -12.72 50.36 -13.00
C LYS A 41 -11.68 49.24 -13.02
N GLY A 42 -11.52 48.58 -14.17
CA GLY A 42 -10.56 47.54 -14.34
C GLY A 42 -10.83 46.59 -15.49
N LEU A 43 -9.96 45.63 -15.68
CA LEU A 43 -10.00 44.65 -16.75
C LEU A 43 -10.56 43.31 -16.24
N ASN A 44 -11.50 42.73 -16.97
CA ASN A 44 -12.07 41.42 -16.74
C ASN A 44 -11.68 40.49 -17.90
N LEU A 45 -11.02 39.39 -17.59
CA LEU A 45 -10.52 38.42 -18.56
C LEU A 45 -11.16 37.05 -18.29
N PRO A 46 -11.72 36.38 -19.31
CA PRO A 46 -12.24 35.01 -19.15
C PRO A 46 -11.10 34.05 -18.82
N LEU A 47 -11.36 33.08 -17.96
CA LEU A 47 -10.52 31.91 -17.72
C LEU A 47 -11.10 30.77 -18.54
N GLU A 48 -10.32 30.23 -19.44
CA GLU A 48 -10.76 29.20 -20.37
C GLU A 48 -10.09 27.85 -20.03
N LEU A 49 -10.90 26.79 -20.09
CA LEU A 49 -10.42 25.43 -19.94
C LEU A 49 -11.11 24.56 -20.99
N ASP A 50 -10.35 23.92 -21.87
CA ASP A 50 -10.85 23.09 -22.98
C ASP A 50 -11.84 23.82 -23.89
N GLY A 51 -11.67 25.13 -24.07
CA GLY A 51 -12.51 25.97 -24.94
C GLY A 51 -13.82 26.48 -24.28
N GLU A 52 -14.00 26.19 -22.98
CA GLU A 52 -15.14 26.71 -22.20
C GLU A 52 -14.67 27.75 -21.17
N ILE A 53 -15.46 28.82 -21.00
CA ILE A 53 -15.22 29.81 -19.96
C ILE A 53 -15.66 29.23 -18.61
N VAL A 54 -14.66 28.93 -17.74
CA VAL A 54 -14.87 28.37 -16.39
C VAL A 54 -14.88 29.42 -15.29
N GLY A 55 -14.50 30.65 -15.61
CA GLY A 55 -14.45 31.75 -14.66
C GLY A 55 -13.99 33.05 -15.30
N VAL A 56 -13.83 34.09 -14.47
CA VAL A 56 -13.32 35.39 -14.88
C VAL A 56 -12.36 35.90 -13.82
N VAL A 57 -11.20 36.41 -14.24
CA VAL A 57 -10.29 37.15 -13.38
C VAL A 57 -10.43 38.66 -13.65
N GLY A 58 -10.64 39.42 -12.57
CA GLY A 58 -10.75 40.89 -12.63
C GLY A 58 -9.55 41.55 -11.97
N ILE A 59 -9.01 42.60 -12.62
CA ILE A 59 -7.90 43.42 -12.09
C ILE A 59 -8.31 44.86 -12.13
N THR A 60 -8.21 45.53 -10.99
CA THR A 60 -8.54 46.95 -10.84
C THR A 60 -7.36 47.81 -11.27
N GLY A 61 -7.58 48.84 -12.10
CA GLY A 61 -6.57 49.76 -12.57
C GLY A 61 -6.89 50.35 -13.94
N SER A 62 -6.01 51.24 -14.46
CA SER A 62 -6.10 51.73 -15.84
C SER A 62 -5.73 50.61 -16.82
N TYR A 63 -6.29 50.68 -18.04
CA TYR A 63 -6.10 49.59 -19.02
C TYR A 63 -4.62 49.31 -19.31
N ASP A 64 -3.85 50.35 -19.58
CA ASP A 64 -2.41 50.22 -19.93
C ASP A 64 -1.56 49.65 -18.79
N GLU A 65 -1.95 49.89 -17.54
CA GLU A 65 -1.25 49.39 -16.36
C GLU A 65 -1.57 47.90 -16.12
N VAL A 66 -2.80 47.46 -16.38
CA VAL A 66 -3.26 46.12 -15.95
C VAL A 66 -3.30 45.06 -17.06
N ILE A 67 -3.26 45.45 -18.34
CA ILE A 67 -3.46 44.52 -19.46
C ILE A 67 -2.39 43.43 -19.52
N ASN A 68 -1.11 43.79 -19.39
CA ASN A 68 -0.01 42.81 -19.46
C ASN A 68 -0.02 41.88 -18.22
N GLN A 69 -0.25 42.44 -17.05
CA GLN A 69 -0.34 41.72 -15.80
C GLN A 69 -1.59 40.79 -15.79
N GLY A 70 -2.71 41.31 -16.33
CA GLY A 70 -3.94 40.53 -16.44
C GLY A 70 -3.82 39.31 -17.34
N ARG A 71 -3.22 39.49 -18.50
CA ARG A 71 -2.96 38.38 -19.45
C ARG A 71 -2.00 37.37 -18.86
N LEU A 72 -0.97 37.77 -18.12
CA LEU A 72 -0.08 36.86 -17.40
C LEU A 72 -0.82 36.11 -16.33
N LEU A 73 -1.63 36.78 -15.50
CA LEU A 73 -2.41 36.18 -14.44
C LEU A 73 -3.46 35.20 -15.00
N LYS A 74 -4.18 35.59 -16.09
CA LYS A 74 -5.06 34.68 -16.83
C LYS A 74 -4.32 33.40 -17.19
N LYS A 75 -3.17 33.52 -17.86
CA LYS A 75 -2.40 32.35 -18.33
C LYS A 75 -1.90 31.45 -17.19
N MET A 76 -1.39 32.06 -16.13
CA MET A 76 -0.96 31.29 -14.94
C MET A 76 -2.13 30.54 -14.29
N THR A 77 -3.28 31.21 -14.16
CA THR A 77 -4.47 30.59 -13.57
C THR A 77 -5.00 29.44 -14.44
N GLU A 78 -5.04 29.61 -15.75
CA GLU A 78 -5.46 28.54 -16.69
C GLU A 78 -4.53 27.31 -16.60
N ILE A 79 -3.21 27.53 -16.52
CA ILE A 79 -2.23 26.44 -16.31
C ILE A 79 -2.53 25.70 -15.00
N LEU A 80 -2.70 26.42 -13.89
CA LEU A 80 -3.00 25.81 -12.59
C LEU A 80 -4.31 25.02 -12.60
N LEU A 81 -5.36 25.56 -13.23
CA LEU A 81 -6.64 24.88 -13.38
C LEU A 81 -6.51 23.61 -14.23
N SER A 82 -5.76 23.68 -15.33
CA SER A 82 -5.53 22.51 -16.19
C SER A 82 -4.74 21.40 -15.48
N GLU A 83 -3.72 21.76 -14.69
CA GLU A 83 -2.96 20.81 -13.86
C GLU A 83 -3.81 20.18 -12.77
N GLN A 84 -4.64 20.96 -12.07
CA GLN A 84 -5.57 20.43 -11.06
C GLN A 84 -6.56 19.45 -11.67
N ARG A 85 -7.16 19.82 -12.82
CA ARG A 85 -8.11 18.95 -13.53
C ARG A 85 -7.44 17.64 -13.95
N ARG A 86 -6.24 17.71 -14.52
CA ARG A 86 -5.47 16.53 -14.92
C ARG A 86 -5.17 15.62 -13.73
N SER A 87 -4.74 16.18 -12.62
CA SER A 87 -4.48 15.44 -11.38
C SER A 87 -5.74 14.77 -10.84
N TYR A 88 -6.88 15.47 -10.89
CA TYR A 88 -8.17 14.93 -10.49
C TYR A 88 -8.59 13.74 -11.35
N HIS A 89 -8.49 13.85 -12.69
CA HIS A 89 -8.79 12.74 -13.60
C HIS A 89 -7.88 11.54 -13.34
N GLN A 90 -6.57 11.75 -13.19
CA GLN A 90 -5.64 10.67 -12.87
C GLN A 90 -6.00 9.97 -11.56
N LEU A 91 -6.41 10.72 -10.54
CA LEU A 91 -6.85 10.15 -9.26
C LEU A 91 -8.13 9.32 -9.41
N MET A 92 -9.10 9.80 -10.21
CA MET A 92 -10.34 9.07 -10.48
C MET A 92 -10.09 7.80 -11.28
N ASP A 93 -9.25 7.86 -12.32
CA ASP A 93 -8.86 6.68 -13.10
C ASP A 93 -8.19 5.63 -12.22
N LYS A 94 -7.29 6.07 -11.33
CA LYS A 94 -6.64 5.19 -10.35
C LYS A 94 -7.65 4.55 -9.39
N ARG A 95 -8.63 5.29 -8.91
CA ARG A 95 -9.70 4.75 -8.04
C ARG A 95 -10.57 3.71 -8.76
N ILE A 96 -10.98 3.99 -10.00
CA ILE A 96 -11.76 3.05 -10.81
C ILE A 96 -10.97 1.77 -11.04
N LYS A 97 -9.69 1.90 -11.40
CA LYS A 97 -8.80 0.74 -11.59
C LYS A 97 -8.64 -0.06 -10.29
N ASN A 98 -8.39 0.59 -9.17
CA ASN A 98 -8.25 -0.08 -7.87
C ASN A 98 -9.54 -0.83 -7.48
N ALA A 99 -10.71 -0.20 -7.62
CA ALA A 99 -11.99 -0.85 -7.34
C ALA A 99 -12.23 -2.09 -8.21
N PHE A 100 -11.87 -2.02 -9.50
CA PHE A 100 -11.93 -3.17 -10.39
C PHE A 100 -10.97 -4.28 -9.95
N MET A 101 -9.73 -3.95 -9.60
CA MET A 101 -8.72 -4.92 -9.13
C MET A 101 -9.14 -5.60 -7.83
N GLU A 102 -9.73 -4.86 -6.90
CA GLU A 102 -10.27 -5.42 -5.66
C GLU A 102 -11.43 -6.39 -5.93
N GLU A 103 -12.32 -6.04 -6.84
CA GLU A 103 -13.42 -6.92 -7.23
C GLU A 103 -12.91 -8.20 -7.89
N TRP A 104 -11.99 -8.09 -8.83
CA TRP A 104 -11.42 -9.22 -9.55
C TRP A 104 -10.61 -10.16 -8.68
N LEU A 105 -9.75 -9.63 -7.79
CA LEU A 105 -8.77 -10.44 -7.06
C LEU A 105 -9.22 -10.81 -5.64
N ILE A 106 -10.04 -9.96 -4.98
CA ILE A 106 -10.23 -10.06 -3.53
C ILE A 106 -11.66 -10.49 -3.17
N ARG A 107 -12.67 -10.04 -3.91
CA ARG A 107 -14.05 -10.38 -3.57
C ARG A 107 -14.34 -11.84 -3.82
N THR A 108 -14.93 -12.49 -2.81
CA THR A 108 -15.54 -13.81 -2.91
C THR A 108 -17.01 -13.63 -3.29
N GLY A 109 -17.41 -14.13 -4.44
CA GLY A 109 -18.79 -14.10 -4.89
C GLY A 109 -18.91 -14.46 -6.38
N TYR A 110 -20.15 -14.68 -6.83
CA TYR A 110 -20.42 -14.92 -8.24
C TYR A 110 -20.24 -13.61 -9.00
N VAL A 111 -19.13 -13.45 -9.67
CA VAL A 111 -18.92 -12.36 -10.65
C VAL A 111 -19.20 -12.95 -12.01
N ASN A 112 -20.01 -12.27 -12.82
CA ASN A 112 -20.24 -12.67 -14.20
C ASN A 112 -18.93 -12.44 -14.98
N ASP A 113 -18.28 -13.51 -15.39
CA ASP A 113 -16.99 -13.47 -16.08
C ASP A 113 -16.98 -12.56 -17.30
N LYS A 114 -18.09 -12.52 -18.05
CA LYS A 114 -18.24 -11.63 -19.23
C LYS A 114 -18.25 -10.15 -18.85
N GLU A 115 -18.99 -9.79 -17.81
CA GLU A 115 -19.05 -8.41 -17.33
C GLU A 115 -17.69 -7.95 -16.80
N LEU A 116 -17.00 -8.84 -16.09
CA LEU A 116 -15.64 -8.58 -15.59
C LEU A 116 -14.66 -8.39 -16.75
N GLU A 117 -14.75 -9.20 -17.80
CA GLU A 117 -13.93 -9.12 -19.00
C GLU A 117 -14.17 -7.81 -19.79
N GLU A 118 -15.43 -7.41 -19.97
CA GLU A 118 -15.79 -6.14 -20.63
C GLU A 118 -15.25 -4.93 -19.86
N ARG A 119 -15.38 -4.92 -18.54
CA ARG A 119 -14.86 -3.85 -17.67
C ARG A 119 -13.35 -3.83 -17.63
N GLY A 120 -12.70 -5.01 -17.58
CA GLY A 120 -11.25 -5.13 -17.68
C GLY A 120 -10.74 -4.55 -18.99
N SER A 121 -11.38 -4.91 -20.12
CA SER A 121 -11.03 -4.40 -21.45
C SER A 121 -11.15 -2.88 -21.53
N ALA A 122 -12.22 -2.28 -20.96
CA ALA A 122 -12.38 -0.84 -20.89
C ALA A 122 -11.25 -0.14 -20.12
N LEU A 123 -10.67 -0.82 -19.12
CA LEU A 123 -9.53 -0.36 -18.33
C LEU A 123 -8.17 -0.76 -18.93
N LYS A 124 -8.16 -1.39 -20.11
CA LYS A 124 -6.99 -1.95 -20.77
C LYS A 124 -6.30 -3.04 -19.94
N ILE A 125 -7.09 -3.82 -19.21
CA ILE A 125 -6.65 -4.96 -18.40
C ILE A 125 -7.21 -6.23 -19.02
N ASP A 126 -6.34 -7.07 -19.58
CA ASP A 126 -6.70 -8.42 -20.02
C ASP A 126 -6.70 -9.35 -18.80
N ILE A 127 -7.90 -9.76 -18.35
CA ILE A 127 -8.07 -10.65 -17.21
C ILE A 127 -7.75 -12.11 -17.52
N ASN A 128 -7.73 -12.49 -18.79
CA ASN A 128 -7.42 -13.84 -19.27
C ASN A 128 -5.91 -14.07 -19.45
N ARG A 129 -5.11 -13.00 -19.42
CA ARG A 129 -3.65 -13.10 -19.55
C ARG A 129 -3.07 -13.78 -18.30
N PRO A 130 -2.29 -14.87 -18.45
CA PRO A 130 -1.66 -15.55 -17.34
C PRO A 130 -0.67 -14.65 -16.61
N ARG A 131 -0.87 -14.46 -15.31
CA ARG A 131 -0.04 -13.56 -14.48
C ARG A 131 0.41 -14.25 -13.20
N ARG A 132 1.42 -13.68 -12.56
CA ARG A 132 1.88 -13.98 -11.20
C ARG A 132 1.63 -12.76 -10.32
N ILE A 133 1.42 -13.01 -9.04
CA ILE A 133 1.13 -11.96 -8.04
C ILE A 133 2.23 -11.89 -6.99
N MET A 134 2.64 -10.66 -6.69
CA MET A 134 3.43 -10.31 -5.50
C MET A 134 2.65 -9.30 -4.67
N ILE A 135 2.70 -9.46 -3.35
CA ILE A 135 2.16 -8.48 -2.39
C ILE A 135 3.31 -8.00 -1.51
N ALA A 136 3.44 -6.68 -1.37
CA ALA A 136 4.49 -6.07 -0.58
C ALA A 136 3.95 -5.02 0.39
N SER A 137 4.63 -4.84 1.50
CA SER A 137 4.47 -3.70 2.40
C SER A 137 5.83 -3.30 2.97
N VAL A 138 5.89 -2.10 3.55
CA VAL A 138 7.05 -1.73 4.37
C VAL A 138 7.13 -2.62 5.61
N ASP A 139 8.33 -2.87 6.08
CA ASP A 139 8.55 -3.43 7.41
C ASP A 139 8.02 -2.44 8.47
N GLU A 140 7.57 -2.95 9.62
CA GLU A 140 6.98 -2.14 10.69
C GLU A 140 5.81 -1.23 10.24
N LEU A 141 4.92 -1.76 9.43
CA LEU A 141 3.78 -1.05 8.82
C LEU A 141 2.97 -0.21 9.83
N ASP A 142 2.84 -0.66 11.07
CA ASP A 142 2.05 0.00 12.11
C ASP A 142 2.62 1.36 12.50
N VAL A 143 3.95 1.54 12.45
CA VAL A 143 4.62 2.82 12.70
C VAL A 143 4.21 3.90 11.69
N TYR A 144 3.87 3.48 10.46
CA TYR A 144 3.54 4.39 9.36
C TYR A 144 2.04 4.69 9.21
N LYS A 145 1.15 3.94 9.88
CA LYS A 145 -0.30 4.07 9.68
C LYS A 145 -0.88 5.39 10.18
N GLU A 146 -0.42 5.87 11.33
CA GLU A 146 -1.11 6.91 12.10
C GLU A 146 -0.58 8.33 11.86
N THR A 147 0.54 8.49 11.15
CA THR A 147 1.18 9.79 10.95
C THR A 147 1.10 10.27 9.50
N GLN A 148 0.97 11.59 9.32
CA GLN A 148 1.00 12.20 7.99
C GLN A 148 2.34 11.97 7.29
N GLU A 149 3.44 11.95 8.06
CA GLU A 149 4.78 11.63 7.55
C GLU A 149 4.86 10.17 7.07
N GLY A 150 4.28 9.23 7.82
CA GLY A 150 4.21 7.82 7.43
C GLY A 150 3.42 7.62 6.14
N GLN A 151 2.27 8.28 5.99
CA GLN A 151 1.50 8.24 4.74
C GLN A 151 2.29 8.80 3.56
N SER A 152 3.08 9.85 3.77
CA SER A 152 3.97 10.39 2.74
C SER A 152 5.06 9.38 2.33
N LYS A 153 5.64 8.65 3.28
CA LYS A 153 6.64 7.60 3.00
C LYS A 153 6.04 6.46 2.20
N ILE A 154 4.83 5.99 2.58
CA ILE A 154 4.12 4.95 1.83
C ILE A 154 3.83 5.41 0.40
N GLN A 155 3.43 6.66 0.21
CA GLN A 155 3.21 7.21 -1.13
C GLN A 155 4.50 7.27 -1.96
N LYS A 156 5.63 7.59 -1.35
CA LYS A 156 6.93 7.56 -2.02
C LYS A 156 7.30 6.13 -2.44
N MET A 157 7.16 5.15 -1.54
CA MET A 157 7.37 3.74 -1.85
C MET A 157 6.51 3.30 -3.04
N GLU A 158 5.20 3.60 -3.02
CA GLU A 158 4.27 3.31 -4.11
C GLU A 158 4.77 3.89 -5.44
N ASN A 159 5.21 5.16 -5.44
CA ASN A 159 5.75 5.81 -6.62
C ASN A 159 7.03 5.12 -7.13
N ARG A 160 7.91 4.62 -6.24
CA ARG A 160 9.12 3.88 -6.64
C ARG A 160 8.80 2.53 -7.25
N ILE A 161 7.84 1.82 -6.69
CA ILE A 161 7.37 0.55 -7.28
C ILE A 161 6.75 0.81 -8.66
N ASP A 162 5.91 1.84 -8.81
CA ASP A 162 5.35 2.24 -10.11
C ASP A 162 6.46 2.59 -11.12
N GLU A 163 7.47 3.34 -10.70
CA GLU A 163 8.62 3.73 -11.55
C GLU A 163 9.42 2.50 -12.00
N PHE A 164 9.66 1.55 -11.10
CA PHE A 164 10.35 0.32 -11.42
C PHE A 164 9.55 -0.53 -12.42
N LEU A 165 8.26 -0.71 -12.16
CA LEU A 165 7.37 -1.55 -12.96
C LEU A 165 7.04 -0.97 -14.35
N LYS A 166 7.13 0.35 -14.55
CA LYS A 166 7.00 0.96 -15.89
C LYS A 166 7.99 0.43 -16.91
N ARG A 167 9.09 -0.18 -16.46
CA ARG A 167 10.09 -0.83 -17.31
C ARG A 167 9.71 -2.26 -17.71
N LYS A 168 8.65 -2.79 -17.11
CA LYS A 168 8.12 -4.13 -17.38
C LYS A 168 6.85 -4.01 -18.20
N GLU A 169 6.82 -4.69 -19.32
CA GLU A 169 5.68 -4.68 -20.23
C GLU A 169 4.45 -5.28 -19.51
N ASP A 170 3.30 -4.61 -19.60
CA ASP A 170 2.02 -5.06 -19.05
C ASP A 170 1.96 -5.37 -17.54
N ALA A 171 2.93 -4.91 -16.76
CA ALA A 171 2.83 -5.01 -15.31
C ALA A 171 1.68 -4.13 -14.77
N ILE A 172 0.93 -4.69 -13.82
CA ILE A 172 -0.15 -3.97 -13.15
C ILE A 172 0.25 -3.79 -11.71
N HIS A 173 0.14 -2.55 -11.22
CA HIS A 173 0.35 -2.22 -9.83
C HIS A 173 -0.86 -1.48 -9.29
N PHE A 174 -1.29 -1.85 -8.09
CA PHE A 174 -2.32 -1.12 -7.35
C PHE A 174 -2.11 -1.26 -5.84
N ARG A 175 -2.67 -0.31 -5.10
CA ARG A 175 -2.64 -0.30 -3.65
C ARG A 175 -3.95 -0.85 -3.08
N ASN A 176 -3.84 -1.83 -2.17
CA ASN A 176 -4.94 -2.30 -1.35
C ASN A 176 -4.62 -2.01 0.12
N ALA A 177 -5.33 -1.06 0.71
CA ALA A 177 -5.02 -0.49 2.03
C ALA A 177 -3.57 0.01 2.11
N MET A 178 -2.72 -0.67 2.88
CA MET A 178 -1.30 -0.32 3.05
C MET A 178 -0.37 -1.23 2.23
N ARG A 179 -0.92 -2.21 1.51
CA ARG A 179 -0.18 -3.19 0.73
C ARG A 179 -0.12 -2.81 -0.73
N GLN A 180 0.98 -3.10 -1.35
CA GLN A 180 1.20 -2.94 -2.79
C GLN A 180 1.00 -4.28 -3.47
N VAL A 181 0.09 -4.37 -4.40
CA VAL A 181 -0.21 -5.59 -5.16
C VAL A 181 0.31 -5.42 -6.59
N MET A 182 1.18 -6.31 -7.00
CA MET A 182 1.85 -6.27 -8.29
C MET A 182 1.54 -7.55 -9.08
N LEU A 183 1.02 -7.36 -10.28
CA LEU A 183 0.79 -8.44 -11.24
C LEU A 183 1.81 -8.30 -12.36
N VAL A 184 2.51 -9.37 -12.65
CA VAL A 184 3.47 -9.45 -13.74
C VAL A 184 3.16 -10.66 -14.62
N ASP A 185 3.72 -10.72 -15.81
CA ASP A 185 3.53 -11.87 -16.68
C ASP A 185 3.98 -13.17 -16.00
N ARG A 186 3.31 -14.27 -16.38
CA ARG A 186 3.62 -15.58 -15.82
C ARG A 186 5.05 -15.98 -16.11
N THR A 187 5.80 -16.28 -15.07
CA THR A 187 7.19 -16.68 -15.13
C THR A 187 7.52 -17.69 -14.02
N ALA A 188 8.71 -18.27 -14.06
CA ALA A 188 9.17 -19.22 -13.05
C ALA A 188 9.33 -18.55 -11.68
N THR A 189 9.14 -19.30 -10.60
CA THR A 189 9.26 -18.81 -9.22
C THR A 189 10.66 -18.22 -8.94
N SER A 190 11.71 -18.78 -9.52
CA SER A 190 13.07 -18.22 -9.40
C SER A 190 13.21 -16.80 -9.97
N GLU A 191 12.53 -16.51 -11.10
CA GLU A 191 12.50 -15.16 -11.70
C GLU A 191 11.64 -14.22 -10.88
N MET A 192 10.55 -14.72 -10.29
CA MET A 192 9.73 -13.93 -9.36
C MET A 192 10.53 -13.52 -8.11
N ILE A 193 11.30 -14.44 -7.53
CA ILE A 193 12.19 -14.15 -6.39
C ILE A 193 13.22 -13.09 -6.76
N LYS A 194 13.84 -13.22 -7.94
CA LYS A 194 14.80 -12.25 -8.43
C LYS A 194 14.17 -10.87 -8.61
N LEU A 195 13.00 -10.82 -9.23
CA LEU A 195 12.26 -9.58 -9.43
C LEU A 195 11.85 -8.93 -8.10
N ALA A 196 11.38 -9.71 -7.12
CA ALA A 196 11.04 -9.23 -5.80
C ALA A 196 12.25 -8.59 -5.10
N LYS A 197 13.42 -9.24 -5.15
CA LYS A 197 14.67 -8.71 -4.60
C LYS A 197 15.15 -7.44 -5.34
N GLU A 198 14.97 -7.37 -6.66
CA GLU A 198 15.29 -6.17 -7.43
C GLU A 198 14.40 -4.99 -7.02
N ILE A 199 13.11 -5.22 -6.78
CA ILE A 199 12.17 -4.19 -6.30
C ILE A 199 12.53 -3.75 -4.89
N GLU A 200 12.80 -4.69 -3.98
CA GLU A 200 13.20 -4.40 -2.61
C GLU A 200 14.47 -3.54 -2.57
N ASN A 201 15.53 -3.97 -3.26
CA ASN A 201 16.77 -3.20 -3.35
C ASN A 201 16.56 -1.81 -3.96
N TYR A 202 15.75 -1.70 -5.01
CA TYR A 202 15.45 -0.41 -5.64
C TYR A 202 14.74 0.56 -4.69
N VAL A 203 13.78 0.07 -3.92
CA VAL A 203 13.06 0.89 -2.93
C VAL A 203 13.99 1.24 -1.76
N TYR A 204 14.79 0.30 -1.28
CA TYR A 204 15.75 0.53 -0.22
C TYR A 204 16.80 1.58 -0.60
N ASP A 205 17.39 1.49 -1.79
CA ASP A 205 18.39 2.44 -2.27
C ASP A 205 17.86 3.87 -2.42
N LYS A 206 16.56 4.03 -2.71
CA LYS A 206 15.96 5.34 -2.94
C LYS A 206 15.32 5.95 -1.70
N GLU A 207 14.72 5.16 -0.84
CA GLU A 207 13.90 5.63 0.27
C GLU A 207 14.35 5.10 1.63
N ASN A 208 15.39 4.23 1.67
CA ASN A 208 15.89 3.56 2.88
C ASN A 208 14.75 2.82 3.65
N MET A 209 13.90 2.11 2.90
CA MET A 209 12.78 1.34 3.44
C MET A 209 12.88 -0.11 2.99
N HIS A 210 12.84 -1.04 3.93
CA HIS A 210 12.74 -2.47 3.66
C HIS A 210 11.32 -2.88 3.36
N LEU A 211 11.18 -3.86 2.44
CA LEU A 211 9.91 -4.45 2.07
C LEU A 211 9.84 -5.91 2.49
N ASN A 212 8.67 -6.30 3.01
CA ASN A 212 8.28 -7.69 3.14
C ASN A 212 7.43 -8.05 1.91
N ILE A 213 7.84 -9.05 1.15
CA ILE A 213 7.23 -9.42 -0.13
C ILE A 213 6.80 -10.88 -0.09
N GLY A 214 5.52 -11.12 -0.36
CA GLY A 214 4.95 -12.45 -0.57
C GLY A 214 4.70 -12.72 -2.04
N ILE A 215 5.07 -13.91 -2.52
CA ILE A 215 4.92 -14.37 -3.91
C ILE A 215 3.93 -15.52 -3.94
N ASP A 216 3.02 -15.54 -4.90
CA ASP A 216 2.06 -16.62 -5.15
C ASP A 216 2.73 -17.96 -5.51
N GLY A 217 1.96 -19.05 -5.58
CA GLY A 217 2.41 -20.38 -6.02
C GLY A 217 2.27 -20.64 -7.52
N GLY A 218 1.93 -19.62 -8.33
CA GLY A 218 1.75 -19.78 -9.78
C GLY A 218 0.42 -20.43 -10.20
N ASP A 219 -0.62 -20.32 -9.38
CA ASP A 219 -1.98 -20.74 -9.71
C ASP A 219 -2.51 -19.99 -10.94
N CYS A 220 -3.37 -20.65 -11.72
CA CYS A 220 -4.00 -20.04 -12.89
C CYS A 220 -5.21 -19.18 -12.50
N ASN A 221 -5.83 -19.44 -11.36
CA ASN A 221 -6.91 -18.64 -10.82
C ASN A 221 -6.33 -17.42 -10.08
N MET A 222 -6.63 -16.23 -10.55
CA MET A 222 -6.04 -14.99 -10.02
C MET A 222 -6.49 -14.68 -8.58
N HIS A 223 -7.72 -15.04 -8.19
CA HIS A 223 -8.16 -14.94 -6.80
C HIS A 223 -7.35 -15.86 -5.88
N HIS A 224 -7.14 -17.12 -6.27
CA HIS A 224 -6.28 -18.04 -5.52
C HIS A 224 -4.84 -17.55 -5.47
N ALA A 225 -4.28 -17.07 -6.59
CA ALA A 225 -2.94 -16.51 -6.63
C ALA A 225 -2.80 -15.31 -5.66
N TYR A 226 -3.83 -14.45 -5.59
CA TYR A 226 -3.86 -13.36 -4.62
C TYR A 226 -3.86 -13.87 -3.17
N LEU A 227 -4.68 -14.86 -2.85
CA LEU A 227 -4.72 -15.45 -1.50
C LEU A 227 -3.38 -16.12 -1.13
N GLN A 228 -2.75 -16.79 -2.09
CA GLN A 228 -1.43 -17.40 -1.90
C GLN A 228 -0.36 -16.35 -1.63
N ALA A 229 -0.29 -15.31 -2.46
CA ALA A 229 0.65 -14.19 -2.28
C ALA A 229 0.41 -13.46 -0.95
N HIS A 230 -0.87 -13.30 -0.55
CA HIS A 230 -1.22 -12.67 0.73
C HIS A 230 -0.75 -13.49 1.94
N ARG A 231 -0.89 -14.83 1.90
CA ARG A 231 -0.39 -15.71 2.97
C ARG A 231 1.14 -15.65 3.04
N ALA A 232 1.82 -15.70 1.89
CA ALA A 232 3.27 -15.57 1.82
C ALA A 232 3.75 -14.21 2.35
N TRP A 233 3.06 -13.12 1.98
CA TRP A 233 3.35 -11.78 2.49
C TRP A 233 3.16 -11.70 4.01
N ARG A 234 2.10 -12.27 4.56
CA ARG A 234 1.86 -12.30 6.00
C ARG A 234 3.02 -13.00 6.72
N THR A 235 3.43 -14.18 6.25
CA THR A 235 4.59 -14.88 6.80
C THR A 235 5.87 -14.04 6.69
N ALA A 236 6.11 -13.37 5.56
CA ALA A 236 7.27 -12.50 5.39
C ALA A 236 7.28 -11.35 6.42
N SER A 237 6.12 -10.73 6.67
CA SER A 237 5.95 -9.67 7.66
C SER A 237 6.16 -10.18 9.08
N ASP A 238 5.54 -11.32 9.44
CA ASP A 238 5.60 -11.89 10.79
C ASP A 238 7.02 -12.40 11.14
N GLU A 239 7.73 -12.98 10.18
CA GLU A 239 9.09 -13.51 10.38
C GLU A 239 10.21 -12.51 10.06
N LYS A 240 9.84 -11.29 9.64
CA LYS A 240 10.78 -10.25 9.18
C LYS A 240 11.70 -10.75 8.06
N GLU A 241 11.15 -11.57 7.18
CA GLU A 241 11.82 -12.03 5.96
C GLU A 241 11.48 -11.11 4.80
N GLN A 242 12.48 -10.75 3.98
CA GLN A 242 12.27 -9.83 2.86
C GLN A 242 11.41 -10.44 1.76
N VAL A 243 11.57 -11.73 1.46
CA VAL A 243 10.86 -12.40 0.36
C VAL A 243 10.48 -13.81 0.75
N VAL A 244 9.19 -14.10 0.77
CA VAL A 244 8.64 -15.43 1.01
C VAL A 244 7.80 -15.89 -0.20
N CYS A 245 7.97 -17.15 -0.61
CA CYS A 245 7.16 -17.77 -1.66
C CYS A 245 6.13 -18.71 -1.04
N TYR A 246 4.91 -18.69 -1.57
CA TYR A 246 3.84 -19.58 -1.12
C TYR A 246 4.24 -21.06 -1.17
N GLU A 247 5.02 -21.48 -2.16
CA GLU A 247 5.53 -22.85 -2.31
C GLU A 247 6.37 -23.33 -1.11
N ASN A 248 6.95 -22.39 -0.35
CA ASN A 248 7.78 -22.68 0.82
C ASN A 248 6.96 -22.76 2.12
N LEU A 249 5.69 -22.35 2.08
CA LEU A 249 4.81 -22.39 3.26
C LEU A 249 4.32 -23.81 3.50
N ASN A 250 4.40 -24.25 4.74
CA ASN A 250 3.94 -25.56 5.20
C ASN A 250 2.97 -25.41 6.37
N LEU A 251 3.50 -25.33 7.58
CA LEU A 251 2.68 -25.22 8.80
C LEU A 251 1.94 -23.89 8.89
N GLU A 252 2.53 -22.81 8.35
CA GLU A 252 1.97 -21.46 8.29
C GLU A 252 0.59 -21.44 7.62
N LEU A 253 0.39 -22.30 6.62
CA LEU A 253 -0.92 -22.44 5.94
C LEU A 253 -2.01 -22.92 6.89
N LEU A 254 -1.66 -23.84 7.80
CA LEU A 254 -2.60 -24.35 8.79
C LEU A 254 -2.81 -23.34 9.92
N LEU A 255 -1.75 -22.75 10.44
CA LEU A 255 -1.80 -21.77 11.53
C LEU A 255 -2.61 -20.54 11.15
N GLY A 256 -2.50 -20.08 9.91
CA GLY A 256 -3.30 -18.96 9.41
C GLY A 256 -4.81 -19.20 9.36
N CYS A 257 -5.27 -20.47 9.43
CA CYS A 257 -6.67 -20.83 9.47
C CYS A 257 -7.22 -21.03 10.91
N VAL A 258 -6.34 -21.06 11.92
CA VAL A 258 -6.72 -21.26 13.33
C VAL A 258 -7.07 -19.91 13.97
N PRO A 259 -8.27 -19.78 14.60
CA PRO A 259 -8.63 -18.56 15.32
C PRO A 259 -7.65 -18.22 16.44
N ALA A 260 -7.46 -16.91 16.71
CA ALA A 260 -6.54 -16.45 17.76
C ALA A 260 -6.87 -17.05 19.14
N GLU A 261 -8.16 -17.09 19.49
CA GLU A 261 -8.66 -17.68 20.75
C GLU A 261 -8.19 -19.15 20.90
N THR A 262 -8.31 -19.95 19.84
CA THR A 262 -7.85 -21.34 19.84
C THR A 262 -6.32 -21.45 19.96
N LYS A 263 -5.59 -20.51 19.38
CA LYS A 263 -4.13 -20.42 19.52
C LYS A 263 -3.72 -20.10 20.95
N GLU A 264 -4.39 -19.13 21.57
CA GLU A 264 -4.16 -18.76 22.98
C GLU A 264 -4.45 -19.94 23.91
N GLU A 265 -5.60 -20.61 23.74
CA GLU A 265 -5.96 -21.79 24.51
C GLU A 265 -4.91 -22.92 24.36
N PHE A 266 -4.43 -23.14 23.15
CA PHE A 266 -3.37 -24.12 22.91
C PHE A 266 -2.07 -23.75 23.61
N MET A 267 -1.66 -22.49 23.57
CA MET A 267 -0.47 -21.98 24.25
C MET A 267 -0.57 -22.11 25.77
N GLU A 268 -1.71 -21.78 26.35
CA GLU A 268 -1.96 -21.93 27.78
C GLU A 268 -1.90 -23.41 28.21
N LYS A 269 -2.43 -24.31 27.39
CA LYS A 269 -2.39 -25.76 27.63
C LYS A 269 -0.95 -26.30 27.61
N ILE A 270 -0.14 -25.91 26.60
CA ILE A 270 1.24 -26.41 26.46
C ILE A 270 2.14 -25.84 27.57
N PHE A 271 2.04 -24.54 27.88
CA PHE A 271 2.91 -23.88 28.85
C PHE A 271 2.26 -23.66 30.22
N LYS A 272 1.29 -24.51 30.58
CA LYS A 272 0.51 -24.39 31.84
C LYS A 272 1.36 -24.24 33.10
N GLY A 273 2.56 -24.87 33.16
CA GLY A 273 3.45 -24.82 34.30
C GLY A 273 4.49 -23.69 34.25
N CYS A 274 4.48 -22.83 33.21
CA CYS A 274 5.46 -21.78 33.02
C CYS A 274 4.87 -20.40 33.38
N SER A 275 5.67 -19.54 33.99
CA SER A 275 5.39 -18.12 34.08
C SER A 275 5.46 -17.45 32.69
N ARG A 276 4.97 -16.20 32.56
CA ARG A 276 5.03 -15.47 31.29
C ARG A 276 6.48 -15.25 30.81
N GLU A 277 7.40 -14.96 31.73
CA GLU A 277 8.80 -14.78 31.42
C GLU A 277 9.47 -16.09 31.01
N GLU A 278 9.23 -17.20 31.75
CA GLU A 278 9.73 -18.53 31.41
C GLU A 278 9.22 -19.00 30.05
N ARG A 279 7.94 -18.71 29.72
CA ARG A 279 7.36 -19.04 28.42
C ARG A 279 8.12 -18.37 27.27
N SER A 280 8.42 -17.05 27.38
CA SER A 280 9.19 -16.30 26.39
C SER A 280 10.58 -16.89 26.21
N ASP A 281 11.29 -17.16 27.33
CA ASP A 281 12.61 -17.76 27.32
C ASP A 281 12.63 -19.14 26.67
N TYR A 282 11.62 -19.97 26.93
CA TYR A 282 11.53 -21.30 26.32
C TYR A 282 11.15 -21.26 24.84
N ILE A 283 10.33 -20.31 24.40
CA ILE A 283 10.04 -20.10 22.98
C ILE A 283 11.33 -19.74 22.24
N ALA A 284 12.14 -18.82 22.78
CA ALA A 284 13.43 -18.46 22.20
C ALA A 284 14.40 -19.67 22.17
N LEU A 285 14.45 -20.45 23.23
CA LEU A 285 15.26 -21.68 23.29
C LEU A 285 14.81 -22.69 22.24
N LEU A 286 13.50 -22.96 22.14
CA LEU A 286 12.92 -23.89 21.16
C LEU A 286 13.24 -23.45 19.72
N ASN A 287 13.15 -22.18 19.42
CA ASN A 287 13.50 -21.64 18.10
C ASN A 287 14.95 -21.97 17.72
N LEU A 288 15.90 -21.71 18.62
CA LEU A 288 17.29 -22.05 18.38
C LEU A 288 17.53 -23.55 18.30
N TYR A 289 16.84 -24.36 19.11
CA TYR A 289 16.93 -25.81 19.09
C TYR A 289 16.45 -26.38 17.75
N PHE A 290 15.29 -25.94 17.24
CA PHE A 290 14.77 -26.40 15.96
C PHE A 290 15.60 -25.87 14.78
N LYS A 291 16.06 -24.62 14.81
CA LYS A 291 16.97 -24.07 13.80
C LYS A 291 18.31 -24.82 13.77
N SER A 292 18.72 -25.39 14.89
CA SER A 292 19.93 -26.23 15.01
C SER A 292 19.68 -27.70 14.70
N GLU A 293 18.52 -28.04 14.10
CA GLU A 293 18.14 -29.42 13.76
C GLU A 293 18.13 -30.39 14.95
N GLY A 294 17.79 -29.88 16.14
CA GLY A 294 17.80 -30.67 17.38
C GLY A 294 19.18 -30.99 17.95
N SER A 295 20.23 -30.39 17.42
CA SER A 295 21.62 -30.59 17.88
C SER A 295 21.86 -29.84 19.17
N ILE A 296 22.08 -30.60 20.27
CA ILE A 296 22.40 -30.03 21.58
C ILE A 296 23.68 -29.16 21.52
N GLN A 297 24.71 -29.62 20.79
CA GLN A 297 25.97 -28.87 20.69
C GLN A 297 25.77 -27.55 19.95
N LYS A 298 25.18 -27.58 18.74
CA LYS A 298 24.95 -26.36 17.94
C LYS A 298 24.06 -25.36 18.68
N THR A 299 23.01 -25.85 19.37
CA THR A 299 22.10 -24.99 20.14
C THR A 299 22.83 -24.34 21.34
N ALA A 300 23.64 -25.09 22.05
CA ALA A 300 24.43 -24.58 23.20
C ALA A 300 25.42 -23.52 22.74
N ASP A 301 26.12 -23.77 21.63
CA ASP A 301 27.05 -22.81 21.02
C ASP A 301 26.32 -21.52 20.57
N ALA A 302 25.14 -21.64 19.93
CA ALA A 302 24.33 -20.51 19.51
C ALA A 302 23.77 -19.66 20.67
N MET A 303 23.58 -20.31 21.85
CA MET A 303 23.14 -19.64 23.09
C MET A 303 24.30 -19.15 23.94
N PHE A 304 25.54 -19.40 23.54
CA PHE A 304 26.76 -19.12 24.34
C PHE A 304 26.72 -19.74 25.74
N ILE A 305 26.20 -20.99 25.87
CA ILE A 305 26.12 -21.74 27.13
C ILE A 305 26.78 -23.13 26.98
N HIS A 306 27.13 -23.74 28.11
CA HIS A 306 27.63 -25.11 28.09
C HIS A 306 26.50 -26.12 27.79
N LYS A 307 26.82 -27.20 27.07
CA LYS A 307 25.84 -28.27 26.71
C LYS A 307 25.06 -28.82 27.90
N ASN A 308 25.70 -28.93 29.08
CA ASN A 308 25.03 -29.42 30.29
C ASN A 308 23.96 -28.44 30.80
N THR A 309 24.22 -27.14 30.65
CA THR A 309 23.26 -26.08 30.98
C THR A 309 22.05 -26.16 30.06
N LEU A 310 22.28 -26.37 28.75
CA LEU A 310 21.19 -26.58 27.81
C LEU A 310 20.35 -27.82 28.15
N GLN A 311 21.01 -28.95 28.43
CA GLN A 311 20.30 -30.18 28.83
C GLN A 311 19.47 -29.96 30.11
N TYR A 312 20.01 -29.25 31.09
CA TYR A 312 19.25 -28.88 32.29
C TYR A 312 18.00 -28.05 31.94
N ARG A 313 18.13 -27.02 31.09
CA ARG A 313 17.00 -26.19 30.65
C ARG A 313 15.97 -26.99 29.90
N LEU A 314 16.36 -27.92 29.02
CA LEU A 314 15.42 -28.79 28.30
C LEU A 314 14.71 -29.77 29.24
N ASN A 315 15.38 -30.28 30.27
CA ASN A 315 14.75 -31.12 31.29
C ASN A 315 13.75 -30.32 32.14
N LYS A 316 14.11 -29.10 32.53
CA LYS A 316 13.19 -28.20 33.24
C LYS A 316 11.97 -27.84 32.39
N LEU A 317 12.13 -27.57 31.10
CA LEU A 317 11.01 -27.37 30.17
C LEU A 317 10.08 -28.61 30.18
N LYS A 318 10.65 -29.82 30.11
CA LYS A 318 9.86 -31.05 30.17
C LYS A 318 9.10 -31.20 31.51
N GLU A 319 9.71 -30.87 32.63
CA GLU A 319 9.05 -30.91 33.94
C GLU A 319 7.87 -29.92 34.03
N LEU A 320 8.04 -28.71 33.49
CA LEU A 320 7.02 -27.66 33.51
C LEU A 320 5.90 -27.92 32.54
N THR A 321 6.19 -28.39 31.33
CA THR A 321 5.21 -28.55 30.25
C THR A 321 4.65 -29.96 30.14
N GLY A 322 5.39 -30.98 30.60
CA GLY A 322 5.12 -32.39 30.37
C GLY A 322 5.60 -32.88 28.99
N TYR A 323 6.17 -32.05 28.15
CA TYR A 323 6.62 -32.39 26.80
C TYR A 323 8.15 -32.41 26.69
N ASP A 324 8.70 -33.51 26.16
CA ASP A 324 10.14 -33.66 25.89
C ASP A 324 10.46 -33.38 24.42
N VAL A 325 11.14 -32.28 24.14
CA VAL A 325 11.49 -31.84 22.78
C VAL A 325 12.33 -32.88 22.01
N ARG A 326 12.93 -33.85 22.68
CA ARG A 326 13.73 -34.94 22.08
C ARG A 326 12.88 -36.12 21.59
N LYS A 327 11.60 -36.16 21.95
CA LYS A 327 10.64 -37.21 21.52
C LYS A 327 9.80 -36.68 20.36
N PRO A 328 9.75 -37.35 19.20
CA PRO A 328 9.11 -36.81 17.99
C PRO A 328 7.66 -36.33 18.17
N GLY A 329 6.79 -37.11 18.82
CA GLY A 329 5.40 -36.70 19.02
C GLY A 329 5.23 -35.52 19.98
N GLU A 330 6.04 -35.46 21.05
CA GLU A 330 6.03 -34.38 22.03
C GLU A 330 6.72 -33.12 21.45
N SER A 331 7.78 -33.34 20.67
CA SER A 331 8.52 -32.31 19.94
C SER A 331 7.62 -31.56 18.94
N ALA A 332 6.75 -32.28 18.24
CA ALA A 332 5.79 -31.66 17.31
C ALA A 332 4.86 -30.65 18.01
N SER A 333 4.35 -30.99 19.21
CA SER A 333 3.52 -30.07 19.99
C SER A 333 4.27 -28.81 20.41
N LEU A 334 5.54 -28.94 20.85
CA LEU A 334 6.40 -27.80 21.21
C LEU A 334 6.77 -26.97 19.97
N TYR A 335 7.01 -27.60 18.83
CA TYR A 335 7.26 -26.90 17.57
C TYR A 335 6.07 -26.06 17.13
N ILE A 336 4.87 -26.66 17.16
CA ILE A 336 3.63 -25.93 16.83
C ILE A 336 3.41 -24.78 17.82
N ALA A 337 3.61 -25.02 19.13
CA ALA A 337 3.45 -23.98 20.14
C ALA A 337 4.43 -22.81 19.93
N MET A 338 5.67 -23.10 19.58
CA MET A 338 6.67 -22.07 19.22
C MET A 338 6.18 -21.24 18.00
N ARG A 339 5.68 -21.90 16.95
CA ARG A 339 5.18 -21.21 15.74
C ARG A 339 3.92 -20.39 16.02
N VAL A 340 3.01 -20.91 16.86
CA VAL A 340 1.81 -20.20 17.32
C VAL A 340 2.17 -18.95 18.12
N ALA A 341 3.22 -18.99 18.96
CA ALA A 341 3.66 -17.85 19.72
C ALA A 341 4.07 -16.68 18.81
N TYR A 342 4.86 -16.95 17.77
CA TYR A 342 5.24 -15.93 16.80
C TYR A 342 4.05 -15.36 16.03
N ASP A 343 3.00 -16.14 15.78
CA ASP A 343 1.79 -15.68 15.09
C ASP A 343 0.83 -14.88 16.01
N LEU A 344 0.94 -15.02 17.33
CA LEU A 344 0.15 -14.27 18.31
C LEU A 344 0.82 -12.95 18.73
N ASP A 345 2.15 -12.89 18.69
CA ASP A 345 2.92 -11.69 19.08
C ASP A 345 2.91 -10.60 17.97
N ASN A 346 2.40 -10.94 16.77
CA ASN A 346 2.27 -10.07 15.60
C ASN A 346 0.81 -9.81 15.23
#